data_7b638736538e5848972f1564d9e96132
#
_entry.id   7b638736538e5848972f1564d9e96132
#
_cell.length_a   1.000
_cell.length_b   1.000
_cell.length_c   1.000
_cell.angle_alpha   90.00
_cell.angle_beta   90.00
_cell.angle_gamma   90.00
#
_symmetry.space_group_name_H-M   'P 1'
#
loop_
_entity.id
_entity.type
_entity.pdbx_description
1 polymer ?
#
loop_
_entity_poly.entity_id
_entity_poly.type
_entity_poly.pdbx_seq_one_letter_code
_entity_poly.pdbx_strand_id
1 'polypeptide(L)'
;MNITMTFEEAQQYLLDSYGSGKKKGLTAMSQALEILGNPQEALKIIHVAGTNGKGSFCAMMGAILAEAGLRAGCFISPHLETFHERFTINGRMISDDDFAACMGKVVAASRAIYGDDDGFSYFEILVLVAFVYFHKKQVDILLLEVGIGGRLDATNVIKQPLLAVIMAIGMDHMEILGDTVEQIAAEKAGIIKENCPVVLYPNVDLVYNIIADISMEKNARIWDARTISLDVVEATPHTTKFFARSEYFGKMCIELSLVGQHQLQNAGVVIAASAALNDLGLDIAPTHIQRGLANVQWHGRMEVVDENPIIMLEGAHNLQGAQAAANSMKTLFAKKEITLVMGIMDDKEYDEIVRTLAAHAKKVVFTKPIYDFRAATPEALAKALGASDKEVFIENDCHAALDVARKITGINDVIFCSGSLYLVGDLRMYIKDGKNHD
;
A
#
# COMPACT_ATOMS: atom_id res chain seq x y z
N MET A 1 13.37 -20.91 -22.40
CA MET A 1 12.37 -20.59 -23.43
C MET A 1 11.97 -19.11 -23.28
N ASN A 2 11.72 -18.41 -24.35
CA ASN A 2 11.25 -17.01 -24.31
C ASN A 2 10.20 -16.84 -25.42
N ILE A 3 9.05 -16.27 -25.07
CA ILE A 3 8.02 -15.88 -26.03
C ILE A 3 8.18 -14.38 -26.23
N THR A 4 8.34 -13.94 -27.47
CA THR A 4 8.35 -12.51 -27.79
C THR A 4 6.90 -12.03 -27.84
N MET A 5 6.62 -10.97 -27.09
CA MET A 5 5.29 -10.35 -26.99
C MET A 5 5.42 -8.85 -27.16
N THR A 6 4.41 -8.21 -27.77
CA THR A 6 4.23 -6.76 -27.67
C THR A 6 3.69 -6.41 -26.27
N PHE A 7 3.68 -5.13 -25.94
CA PHE A 7 3.10 -4.66 -24.68
C PHE A 7 1.59 -4.96 -24.63
N GLU A 8 0.87 -4.72 -25.71
CA GLU A 8 -0.56 -4.96 -25.82
C GLU A 8 -0.91 -6.45 -25.62
N GLU A 9 -0.12 -7.35 -26.21
CA GLU A 9 -0.29 -8.80 -26.02
C GLU A 9 -0.02 -9.22 -24.57
N ALA A 10 1.00 -8.63 -23.94
CA ALA A 10 1.34 -8.89 -22.54
C ALA A 10 0.25 -8.36 -21.60
N GLN A 11 -0.26 -7.17 -21.87
CA GLN A 11 -1.37 -6.57 -21.11
C GLN A 11 -2.65 -7.40 -21.26
N GLN A 12 -2.99 -7.81 -22.47
CA GLN A 12 -4.19 -8.61 -22.74
C GLN A 12 -4.11 -9.96 -21.99
N TYR A 13 -2.96 -10.65 -22.06
CA TYR A 13 -2.74 -11.91 -21.31
C TYR A 13 -2.94 -11.73 -19.81
N LEU A 14 -2.43 -10.62 -19.26
CA LEU A 14 -2.61 -10.29 -17.83
C LEU A 14 -4.08 -10.04 -17.49
N LEU A 15 -4.82 -9.29 -18.35
CA LEU A 15 -6.24 -9.00 -18.14
C LEU A 15 -7.09 -10.27 -18.25
N ASP A 16 -6.82 -11.16 -19.19
CA ASP A 16 -7.53 -12.43 -19.36
C ASP A 16 -7.38 -13.36 -18.15
N SER A 17 -6.27 -13.23 -17.41
CA SER A 17 -6.03 -13.97 -16.16
C SER A 17 -6.85 -13.42 -14.97
N TYR A 18 -7.45 -12.23 -15.11
CA TYR A 18 -8.28 -11.59 -14.08
C TYR A 18 -9.67 -12.24 -14.06
N GLY A 19 -9.90 -13.13 -13.08
CA GLY A 19 -11.17 -13.85 -12.93
C GLY A 19 -11.23 -15.24 -13.56
N SER A 20 -10.34 -15.58 -14.51
CA SER A 20 -10.23 -16.92 -15.10
C SER A 20 -9.15 -17.78 -14.40
N GLY A 21 -8.06 -17.17 -13.98
CA GLY A 21 -6.94 -17.84 -13.33
C GLY A 21 -7.28 -18.26 -11.90
N LYS A 22 -7.27 -19.57 -11.62
CA LYS A 22 -7.33 -20.08 -10.24
C LYS A 22 -5.97 -19.95 -9.58
N LYS A 23 -5.95 -19.53 -8.29
CA LYS A 23 -4.74 -19.51 -7.49
C LYS A 23 -4.11 -20.91 -7.47
N LYS A 24 -2.88 -21.02 -7.97
CA LYS A 24 -2.14 -22.29 -8.08
C LYS A 24 -1.36 -22.63 -6.80
N GLY A 25 -1.05 -21.62 -5.99
CA GLY A 25 -0.35 -21.77 -4.72
C GLY A 25 1.17 -21.87 -4.84
N LEU A 26 1.83 -21.93 -3.69
CA LEU A 26 3.29 -21.80 -3.58
C LEU A 26 4.07 -22.88 -4.31
N THR A 27 3.56 -24.13 -4.36
CA THR A 27 4.21 -25.23 -5.08
C THR A 27 4.31 -24.93 -6.58
N ALA A 28 3.23 -24.48 -7.18
CA ALA A 28 3.21 -24.12 -8.59
C ALA A 28 4.07 -22.90 -8.89
N MET A 29 4.04 -21.89 -8.01
CA MET A 29 4.93 -20.74 -8.09
C MET A 29 6.40 -21.15 -8.05
N SER A 30 6.77 -22.10 -7.17
CA SER A 30 8.13 -22.62 -7.07
C SER A 30 8.56 -23.34 -8.33
N GLN A 31 7.67 -24.16 -8.95
CA GLN A 31 7.94 -24.81 -10.23
C GLN A 31 8.18 -23.80 -11.37
N ALA A 32 7.37 -22.76 -11.44
CA ALA A 32 7.57 -21.71 -12.45
C ALA A 32 8.89 -20.96 -12.24
N LEU A 33 9.24 -20.67 -10.98
CA LEU A 33 10.50 -20.00 -10.64
C LEU A 33 11.71 -20.88 -10.98
N GLU A 34 11.62 -22.20 -10.79
CA GLU A 34 12.67 -23.14 -11.20
C GLU A 34 12.90 -23.08 -12.72
N ILE A 35 11.85 -23.09 -13.53
CA ILE A 35 11.93 -22.92 -14.99
C ILE A 35 12.53 -21.56 -15.37
N LEU A 36 12.23 -20.51 -14.60
CA LEU A 36 12.74 -19.15 -14.77
C LEU A 36 14.18 -18.98 -14.26
N GLY A 37 14.81 -20.03 -13.65
CA GLY A 37 16.17 -20.00 -13.12
C GLY A 37 16.29 -19.44 -11.71
N ASN A 38 15.22 -19.49 -10.91
CA ASN A 38 15.15 -19.02 -9.52
C ASN A 38 15.63 -17.58 -9.29
N PRO A 39 15.12 -16.59 -10.06
CA PRO A 39 15.58 -15.21 -9.97
C PRO A 39 15.42 -14.60 -8.57
N GLN A 40 14.45 -15.07 -7.77
CA GLN A 40 14.20 -14.62 -6.39
C GLN A 40 15.33 -14.95 -5.42
N GLU A 41 16.12 -16.00 -5.68
CA GLU A 41 17.21 -16.44 -4.79
C GLU A 41 18.43 -15.50 -4.85
N ALA A 42 18.58 -14.74 -5.93
CA ALA A 42 19.66 -13.77 -6.11
C ALA A 42 19.30 -12.36 -5.55
N LEU A 43 18.06 -12.14 -5.11
CA LEU A 43 17.58 -10.84 -4.64
C LEU A 43 17.68 -10.75 -3.11
N LYS A 44 18.18 -9.61 -2.61
CA LYS A 44 18.07 -9.23 -1.19
C LYS A 44 16.69 -8.63 -0.97
N ILE A 45 15.80 -9.36 -0.28
CA ILE A 45 14.38 -9.01 -0.19
C ILE A 45 14.03 -8.52 1.20
N ILE A 46 13.39 -7.36 1.30
CA ILE A 46 12.64 -6.90 2.47
C ILE A 46 11.18 -7.28 2.22
N HIS A 47 10.67 -8.25 2.97
CA HIS A 47 9.31 -8.79 2.78
C HIS A 47 8.34 -8.12 3.74
N VAL A 48 7.28 -7.51 3.22
CA VAL A 48 6.41 -6.60 3.97
C VAL A 48 4.98 -7.12 4.01
N ALA A 49 4.49 -7.49 5.20
CA ALA A 49 3.10 -7.86 5.45
C ALA A 49 2.42 -6.87 6.41
N GLY A 50 1.11 -6.90 6.47
CA GLY A 50 0.27 -6.06 7.32
C GLY A 50 -1.13 -5.88 6.71
N THR A 51 -2.07 -5.36 7.48
CA THR A 51 -3.36 -4.92 6.95
C THR A 51 -3.18 -3.57 6.28
N ASN A 52 -2.69 -2.57 7.02
CA ASN A 52 -2.45 -1.21 6.55
C ASN A 52 -0.96 -0.84 6.64
N GLY A 53 -0.54 0.18 5.88
CA GLY A 53 0.80 0.77 5.95
C GLY A 53 1.89 0.09 5.11
N LYS A 54 1.64 -1.07 4.50
CA LYS A 54 2.62 -1.81 3.68
C LYS A 54 3.24 -0.96 2.57
N GLY A 55 2.41 -0.43 1.69
CA GLY A 55 2.86 0.41 0.57
C GLY A 55 3.52 1.71 1.04
N SER A 56 3.01 2.36 2.12
CA SER A 56 3.67 3.53 2.71
C SER A 56 5.06 3.20 3.26
N PHE A 57 5.22 2.03 3.91
CA PHE A 57 6.54 1.54 4.33
C PHE A 57 7.46 1.35 3.11
N CYS A 58 6.98 0.69 2.05
CA CYS A 58 7.77 0.47 0.83
C CYS A 58 8.19 1.80 0.19
N ALA A 59 7.30 2.78 0.11
CA ALA A 59 7.61 4.10 -0.43
C ALA A 59 8.67 4.83 0.41
N MET A 60 8.49 4.92 1.73
CA MET A 60 9.42 5.57 2.65
C MET A 60 10.80 4.89 2.64
N MET A 61 10.84 3.56 2.78
CA MET A 61 12.09 2.80 2.80
C MET A 61 12.78 2.86 1.44
N GLY A 62 12.04 2.78 0.33
CA GLY A 62 12.58 2.93 -1.01
C GLY A 62 13.25 4.28 -1.23
N ALA A 63 12.64 5.38 -0.73
CA ALA A 63 13.22 6.71 -0.78
C ALA A 63 14.51 6.81 0.05
N ILE A 64 14.54 6.22 1.26
CA ILE A 64 15.75 6.21 2.11
C ILE A 64 16.89 5.40 1.46
N LEU A 65 16.57 4.22 0.91
CA LEU A 65 17.58 3.40 0.22
C LEU A 65 18.14 4.11 -1.01
N ALA A 66 17.31 4.84 -1.75
CA ALA A 66 17.74 5.65 -2.89
C ALA A 66 18.68 6.79 -2.45
N GLU A 67 18.38 7.49 -1.34
CA GLU A 67 19.28 8.50 -0.74
C GLU A 67 20.60 7.89 -0.25
N ALA A 68 20.59 6.63 0.19
CA ALA A 68 21.80 5.88 0.53
C ALA A 68 22.60 5.38 -0.72
N GLY A 69 22.16 5.76 -1.93
CA GLY A 69 22.83 5.41 -3.19
C GLY A 69 22.53 3.99 -3.69
N LEU A 70 21.54 3.30 -3.12
CA LEU A 70 21.17 1.94 -3.51
C LEU A 70 20.10 1.95 -4.62
N ARG A 71 20.12 0.93 -5.45
CA ARG A 71 19.04 0.65 -6.42
C ARG A 71 17.93 -0.13 -5.72
N ALA A 72 16.97 0.57 -5.18
CA ALA A 72 15.82 -0.02 -4.49
C ALA A 72 14.72 -0.38 -5.49
N GLY A 73 14.48 -1.68 -5.69
CA GLY A 73 13.29 -2.19 -6.36
C GLY A 73 12.11 -2.17 -5.39
N CYS A 74 10.92 -1.88 -5.88
CA CYS A 74 9.70 -1.91 -5.09
C CYS A 74 8.57 -2.58 -5.87
N PHE A 75 8.02 -3.66 -5.29
CA PHE A 75 6.80 -4.31 -5.75
C PHE A 75 5.68 -4.05 -4.75
N ILE A 76 4.62 -3.40 -5.22
CA ILE A 76 3.47 -2.98 -4.41
C ILE A 76 2.14 -3.49 -4.97
N SER A 77 1.10 -3.54 -4.12
CA SER A 77 -0.27 -3.85 -4.54
C SER A 77 -1.33 -3.26 -3.60
N PRO A 78 -2.48 -2.81 -4.15
CA PRO A 78 -2.74 -2.59 -5.56
C PRO A 78 -2.03 -1.34 -6.10
N HIS A 79 -2.17 -1.04 -7.39
CA HIS A 79 -1.81 0.24 -7.99
C HIS A 79 -2.95 1.25 -7.83
N LEU A 80 -2.66 2.52 -8.08
CA LEU A 80 -3.63 3.61 -8.00
C LEU A 80 -4.21 3.97 -9.38
N GLU A 81 -3.35 4.29 -10.35
CA GLU A 81 -3.73 4.74 -11.70
C GLU A 81 -3.35 3.69 -12.76
N THR A 82 -2.13 3.16 -12.73
CA THR A 82 -1.62 2.20 -13.71
C THR A 82 -0.88 1.03 -13.06
N PHE A 83 -0.98 -0.14 -13.65
CA PHE A 83 -0.30 -1.33 -13.12
C PHE A 83 1.24 -1.22 -13.11
N HIS A 84 1.83 -0.33 -13.90
CA HIS A 84 3.28 -0.05 -13.90
C HIS A 84 3.77 0.42 -12.54
N GLU A 85 2.93 1.10 -11.75
CA GLU A 85 3.23 1.52 -10.38
C GLU A 85 3.65 0.37 -9.48
N ARG A 86 3.20 -0.85 -9.80
CA ARG A 86 3.54 -2.04 -9.02
C ARG A 86 5.02 -2.43 -9.11
N PHE A 87 5.74 -1.90 -10.10
CA PHE A 87 7.13 -2.24 -10.39
C PHE A 87 7.95 -0.97 -10.54
N THR A 88 8.57 -0.52 -9.47
CA THR A 88 9.41 0.68 -9.53
C THR A 88 10.85 0.40 -9.11
N ILE A 89 11.80 1.17 -9.65
CA ILE A 89 13.20 1.22 -9.21
C ILE A 89 13.53 2.68 -8.93
N ASN A 90 13.83 3.02 -7.67
CA ASN A 90 14.04 4.39 -7.22
C ASN A 90 12.94 5.34 -7.73
N GLY A 91 11.68 4.94 -7.59
CA GLY A 91 10.50 5.69 -8.00
C GLY A 91 10.19 5.69 -9.50
N ARG A 92 11.03 5.10 -10.36
CA ARG A 92 10.78 4.99 -11.80
C ARG A 92 10.05 3.69 -12.11
N MET A 93 8.91 3.79 -12.77
CA MET A 93 8.09 2.65 -13.17
C MET A 93 8.77 1.80 -14.25
N ILE A 94 8.40 0.54 -14.34
CA ILE A 94 8.76 -0.37 -15.43
C ILE A 94 8.30 0.20 -16.77
N SER A 95 9.10 0.03 -17.83
CA SER A 95 8.69 0.37 -19.19
C SER A 95 7.85 -0.74 -19.84
N ASP A 96 7.07 -0.38 -20.88
CA ASP A 96 6.28 -1.32 -21.66
C ASP A 96 7.13 -2.45 -22.23
N ASP A 97 8.31 -2.12 -22.78
CA ASP A 97 9.27 -3.09 -23.34
C ASP A 97 9.78 -4.07 -22.28
N ASP A 98 10.16 -3.56 -21.10
CA ASP A 98 10.64 -4.41 -20.01
C ASP A 98 9.54 -5.30 -19.46
N PHE A 99 8.31 -4.78 -19.35
CA PHE A 99 7.14 -5.56 -18.93
C PHE A 99 6.83 -6.68 -19.92
N ALA A 100 6.73 -6.37 -21.23
CA ALA A 100 6.48 -7.35 -22.28
C ALA A 100 7.57 -8.44 -22.33
N ALA A 101 8.84 -8.04 -22.22
CA ALA A 101 9.96 -8.98 -22.21
C ALA A 101 9.98 -9.92 -20.99
N CYS A 102 9.57 -9.43 -19.80
CA CYS A 102 9.44 -10.25 -18.59
C CYS A 102 8.21 -11.15 -18.68
N MET A 103 7.09 -10.62 -19.15
CA MET A 103 5.85 -11.37 -19.35
C MET A 103 6.05 -12.54 -20.32
N GLY A 104 6.75 -12.36 -21.44
CA GLY A 104 7.03 -13.44 -22.39
C GLY A 104 7.78 -14.62 -21.77
N LYS A 105 8.66 -14.39 -20.78
CA LYS A 105 9.31 -15.46 -20.01
C LYS A 105 8.34 -16.16 -19.08
N VAL A 106 7.49 -15.38 -18.39
CA VAL A 106 6.49 -15.92 -17.43
C VAL A 106 5.45 -16.74 -18.17
N VAL A 107 4.96 -16.29 -19.33
CA VAL A 107 4.02 -17.04 -20.18
C VAL A 107 4.66 -18.33 -20.66
N ALA A 108 5.93 -18.30 -21.08
CA ALA A 108 6.65 -19.53 -21.50
C ALA A 108 6.77 -20.53 -20.36
N ALA A 109 7.05 -20.08 -19.15
CA ALA A 109 7.11 -20.94 -17.95
C ALA A 109 5.72 -21.51 -17.59
N SER A 110 4.67 -20.68 -17.66
CA SER A 110 3.29 -21.10 -17.41
C SER A 110 2.86 -22.19 -18.40
N ARG A 111 3.10 -22.00 -19.69
CA ARG A 111 2.78 -23.00 -20.74
C ARG A 111 3.54 -24.29 -20.59
N ALA A 112 4.78 -24.24 -20.11
CA ALA A 112 5.56 -25.46 -19.86
C ALA A 112 4.97 -26.32 -18.73
N ILE A 113 4.21 -25.72 -17.81
CA ILE A 113 3.57 -26.42 -16.68
C ILE A 113 2.14 -26.85 -17.01
N TYR A 114 1.36 -25.96 -17.63
CA TYR A 114 -0.10 -26.11 -17.78
C TYR A 114 -0.59 -26.23 -19.22
N GLY A 115 0.28 -26.06 -20.22
CA GLY A 115 -0.15 -25.93 -21.62
C GLY A 115 -0.77 -24.57 -21.90
N ASP A 116 -1.67 -24.51 -22.88
CA ASP A 116 -2.31 -23.26 -23.34
C ASP A 116 -3.65 -22.97 -22.63
N ASP A 117 -4.28 -23.98 -22.01
CA ASP A 117 -5.67 -23.89 -21.53
C ASP A 117 -5.82 -23.43 -20.07
N ASP A 118 -4.73 -23.32 -19.32
CA ASP A 118 -4.74 -22.94 -17.91
C ASP A 118 -3.49 -22.09 -17.59
N GLY A 119 -3.51 -21.37 -16.50
CA GLY A 119 -2.40 -20.50 -16.13
C GLY A 119 -2.45 -20.02 -14.67
N PHE A 120 -1.48 -19.21 -14.32
CA PHE A 120 -1.41 -18.55 -13.04
C PHE A 120 -2.49 -17.46 -12.92
N SER A 121 -2.92 -17.17 -11.70
CA SER A 121 -3.81 -16.04 -11.41
C SER A 121 -3.11 -14.71 -11.67
N TYR A 122 -3.89 -13.65 -11.88
CA TYR A 122 -3.41 -12.29 -12.12
C TYR A 122 -2.27 -11.88 -11.17
N PHE A 123 -2.44 -12.11 -9.85
CA PHE A 123 -1.43 -11.71 -8.87
C PHE A 123 -0.19 -12.59 -8.92
N GLU A 124 -0.34 -13.90 -9.11
CA GLU A 124 0.80 -14.82 -9.28
C GLU A 124 1.65 -14.46 -10.49
N ILE A 125 1.04 -14.09 -11.62
CA ILE A 125 1.74 -13.59 -12.82
C ILE A 125 2.56 -12.34 -12.47
N LEU A 126 1.96 -11.35 -11.81
CA LEU A 126 2.66 -10.12 -11.43
C LEU A 126 3.85 -10.39 -10.50
N VAL A 127 3.73 -11.31 -9.55
CA VAL A 127 4.84 -11.71 -8.66
C VAL A 127 5.97 -12.38 -9.45
N LEU A 128 5.65 -13.27 -10.41
CA LEU A 128 6.66 -13.90 -11.28
C LEU A 128 7.37 -12.84 -12.14
N VAL A 129 6.61 -11.91 -12.73
CA VAL A 129 7.17 -10.77 -13.49
C VAL A 129 8.08 -9.92 -12.61
N ALA A 130 7.69 -9.65 -11.36
CA ALA A 130 8.49 -8.87 -10.42
C ALA A 130 9.87 -9.52 -10.19
N PHE A 131 9.92 -10.81 -9.89
CA PHE A 131 11.20 -11.49 -9.67
C PHE A 131 12.08 -11.48 -10.92
N VAL A 132 11.51 -11.74 -12.11
CA VAL A 132 12.25 -11.70 -13.39
C VAL A 132 12.76 -10.29 -13.67
N TYR A 133 11.93 -9.26 -13.47
CA TYR A 133 12.28 -7.86 -13.74
C TYR A 133 13.38 -7.34 -12.82
N PHE A 134 13.20 -7.46 -11.49
CA PHE A 134 14.15 -6.91 -10.54
C PHE A 134 15.49 -7.65 -10.57
N HIS A 135 15.49 -8.96 -10.84
CA HIS A 135 16.71 -9.71 -11.09
C HIS A 135 17.41 -9.24 -12.38
N LYS A 136 16.68 -9.10 -13.50
CA LYS A 136 17.22 -8.55 -14.76
C LYS A 136 17.86 -7.18 -14.58
N LYS A 137 17.22 -6.32 -13.77
CA LYS A 137 17.68 -4.96 -13.48
C LYS A 137 18.78 -4.89 -12.41
N GLN A 138 19.12 -5.99 -11.76
CA GLN A 138 20.15 -6.07 -10.73
C GLN A 138 19.95 -5.02 -9.62
N VAL A 139 18.75 -5.02 -9.01
CA VAL A 139 18.48 -4.16 -7.86
C VAL A 139 19.32 -4.61 -6.65
N ASP A 140 19.77 -3.67 -5.84
CA ASP A 140 20.54 -3.97 -4.62
C ASP A 140 19.64 -4.54 -3.53
N ILE A 141 18.41 -4.02 -3.42
CA ILE A 141 17.38 -4.46 -2.47
C ILE A 141 16.02 -4.42 -3.18
N LEU A 142 15.19 -5.45 -2.94
CA LEU A 142 13.79 -5.49 -3.35
C LEU A 142 12.88 -5.35 -2.13
N LEU A 143 12.06 -4.29 -2.10
CA LEU A 143 10.92 -4.14 -1.21
C LEU A 143 9.75 -4.91 -1.82
N LEU A 144 9.31 -5.99 -1.17
CA LEU A 144 8.31 -6.91 -1.69
C LEU A 144 7.07 -6.87 -0.79
N GLU A 145 6.02 -6.20 -1.25
CA GLU A 145 4.74 -6.12 -0.56
C GLU A 145 3.92 -7.40 -0.77
N VAL A 146 3.43 -7.99 0.33
CA VAL A 146 2.46 -9.08 0.33
C VAL A 146 1.11 -8.60 -0.21
N GLY A 147 0.48 -9.38 -1.09
CA GLY A 147 -0.86 -9.07 -1.58
C GLY A 147 -1.93 -9.21 -0.51
N ILE A 148 -2.17 -10.45 -0.06
CA ILE A 148 -3.16 -10.76 0.98
C ILE A 148 -2.60 -11.82 1.93
N GLY A 149 -2.76 -11.59 3.24
CA GLY A 149 -2.29 -12.51 4.27
C GLY A 149 -0.78 -12.47 4.44
N GLY A 150 -0.11 -13.56 4.17
CA GLY A 150 1.35 -13.72 4.26
C GLY A 150 1.75 -15.17 4.01
N ARG A 151 1.33 -16.10 4.86
CA ARG A 151 1.74 -17.52 4.84
C ARG A 151 1.53 -18.19 3.48
N LEU A 152 0.40 -17.95 2.84
CA LEU A 152 0.03 -18.54 1.53
C LEU A 152 0.02 -17.51 0.40
N ASP A 153 0.61 -16.33 0.60
CA ASP A 153 0.72 -15.33 -0.45
C ASP A 153 1.74 -15.76 -1.51
N ALA A 154 1.50 -15.40 -2.78
CA ALA A 154 2.39 -15.74 -3.89
C ALA A 154 3.81 -15.21 -3.69
N THR A 155 3.99 -14.09 -2.98
CA THR A 155 5.30 -13.53 -2.64
C THR A 155 6.09 -14.39 -1.65
N ASN A 156 5.41 -15.28 -0.88
CA ASN A 156 6.03 -16.08 0.18
C ASN A 156 6.78 -17.34 -0.32
N VAL A 157 7.03 -17.44 -1.62
CA VAL A 157 7.92 -18.45 -2.22
C VAL A 157 9.40 -18.21 -1.88
N ILE A 158 9.75 -17.03 -1.36
CA ILE A 158 11.10 -16.70 -0.92
C ILE A 158 11.46 -17.49 0.33
N LYS A 159 12.65 -18.10 0.30
CA LYS A 159 13.13 -18.96 1.40
C LYS A 159 13.79 -18.15 2.51
N GLN A 160 14.57 -17.13 2.15
CA GLN A 160 15.39 -16.35 3.08
C GLN A 160 15.34 -14.86 2.72
N PRO A 161 14.34 -14.10 3.22
CA PRO A 161 14.36 -12.65 3.11
C PRO A 161 15.50 -12.05 3.95
N LEU A 162 16.01 -10.90 3.55
CA LEU A 162 16.97 -10.11 4.31
C LEU A 162 16.34 -9.60 5.61
N LEU A 163 15.07 -9.17 5.52
CA LEU A 163 14.30 -8.61 6.63
C LEU A 163 12.82 -8.89 6.40
N ALA A 164 12.10 -9.33 7.43
CA ALA A 164 10.65 -9.34 7.46
C ALA A 164 10.12 -8.09 8.15
N VAL A 165 9.02 -7.53 7.66
CA VAL A 165 8.37 -6.36 8.26
C VAL A 165 6.88 -6.64 8.43
N ILE A 166 6.39 -6.53 9.66
CA ILE A 166 4.96 -6.67 9.97
C ILE A 166 4.41 -5.30 10.35
N MET A 167 3.62 -4.74 9.45
CA MET A 167 2.97 -3.45 9.61
C MET A 167 1.70 -3.55 10.48
N ALA A 168 0.88 -2.49 10.50
CA ALA A 168 -0.37 -2.46 11.27
C ALA A 168 -1.29 -3.63 10.90
N ILE A 169 -1.77 -4.35 11.92
CA ILE A 169 -2.72 -5.45 11.79
C ILE A 169 -4.09 -4.99 12.29
N GLY A 170 -5.12 -5.30 11.52
CA GLY A 170 -6.52 -5.05 11.84
C GLY A 170 -7.40 -6.01 11.06
N MET A 171 -8.72 -5.93 11.29
CA MET A 171 -9.71 -6.74 10.58
C MET A 171 -9.78 -6.31 9.12
N ASP A 172 -9.52 -7.23 8.22
CA ASP A 172 -9.68 -7.09 6.77
C ASP A 172 -9.57 -8.48 6.12
N HIS A 173 -10.22 -8.68 4.97
CA HIS A 173 -10.22 -9.96 4.23
C HIS A 173 -10.61 -11.18 5.09
N MET A 174 -11.63 -11.02 5.96
CA MET A 174 -12.00 -12.02 6.95
C MET A 174 -12.40 -13.36 6.32
N GLU A 175 -13.05 -13.35 5.17
CA GLU A 175 -13.40 -14.56 4.41
C GLU A 175 -12.19 -15.44 4.03
N ILE A 176 -10.98 -14.85 3.96
CA ILE A 176 -9.75 -15.52 3.55
C ILE A 176 -8.81 -15.77 4.74
N LEU A 177 -8.71 -14.81 5.66
CA LEU A 177 -7.69 -14.77 6.70
C LEU A 177 -8.20 -15.21 8.08
N GLY A 178 -9.53 -15.34 8.23
CA GLY A 178 -10.19 -15.71 9.48
C GLY A 178 -10.90 -14.55 10.16
N ASP A 179 -11.73 -14.89 11.12
CA ASP A 179 -12.71 -13.99 11.75
C ASP A 179 -12.16 -13.27 13.00
N THR A 180 -10.89 -13.49 13.33
CA THR A 180 -10.25 -12.86 14.49
C THR A 180 -8.92 -12.21 14.14
N VAL A 181 -8.55 -11.17 14.90
CA VAL A 181 -7.28 -10.47 14.68
C VAL A 181 -6.08 -11.39 14.92
N GLU A 182 -6.21 -12.38 15.79
CA GLU A 182 -5.19 -13.38 16.08
C GLU A 182 -4.91 -14.27 14.87
N GLN A 183 -5.95 -14.74 14.17
CA GLN A 183 -5.82 -15.53 12.95
C GLN A 183 -5.14 -14.69 11.87
N ILE A 184 -5.57 -13.45 11.69
CA ILE A 184 -5.00 -12.52 10.72
C ILE A 184 -3.51 -12.25 11.04
N ALA A 185 -3.16 -12.08 12.34
CA ALA A 185 -1.79 -11.89 12.79
C ALA A 185 -0.91 -13.10 12.46
N ALA A 186 -1.39 -14.31 12.73
CA ALA A 186 -0.68 -15.55 12.44
C ALA A 186 -0.45 -15.77 10.93
N GLU A 187 -1.46 -15.48 10.09
CA GLU A 187 -1.33 -15.54 8.62
C GLU A 187 -0.27 -14.56 8.10
N LYS A 188 -0.23 -13.34 8.64
CA LYS A 188 0.76 -12.33 8.23
C LYS A 188 2.15 -12.65 8.76
N ALA A 189 2.28 -13.16 9.99
CA ALA A 189 3.54 -13.62 10.57
C ALA A 189 4.15 -14.82 9.80
N GLY A 190 3.38 -15.51 8.96
CA GLY A 190 3.87 -16.58 8.08
C GLY A 190 4.96 -16.16 7.08
N ILE A 191 5.28 -14.88 6.95
CA ILE A 191 6.43 -14.39 6.18
C ILE A 191 7.75 -14.45 6.96
N ILE A 192 7.70 -14.64 8.28
CA ILE A 192 8.89 -14.74 9.15
C ILE A 192 9.56 -16.10 8.90
N LYS A 193 10.83 -16.08 8.54
CA LYS A 193 11.64 -17.27 8.26
C LYS A 193 12.67 -17.49 9.36
N GLU A 194 13.24 -18.71 9.39
CA GLU A 194 14.30 -19.08 10.32
C GLU A 194 15.47 -18.08 10.28
N ASN A 195 15.86 -17.56 11.45
CA ASN A 195 16.96 -16.60 11.63
C ASN A 195 16.81 -15.28 10.83
N CYS A 196 15.65 -14.99 10.27
CA CYS A 196 15.39 -13.73 9.58
C CYS A 196 14.94 -12.67 10.59
N PRO A 197 15.64 -11.53 10.74
CA PRO A 197 15.18 -10.49 11.65
C PRO A 197 13.83 -9.92 11.20
N VAL A 198 13.02 -9.48 12.17
CA VAL A 198 11.69 -8.95 11.92
C VAL A 198 11.52 -7.58 12.58
N VAL A 199 10.94 -6.64 11.84
CA VAL A 199 10.53 -5.32 12.36
C VAL A 199 9.03 -5.34 12.60
N LEU A 200 8.62 -4.90 13.80
CA LEU A 200 7.21 -4.88 14.19
C LEU A 200 6.69 -3.44 14.34
N TYR A 201 5.55 -3.19 13.70
CA TYR A 201 4.72 -2.02 13.95
C TYR A 201 4.21 -2.02 15.41
N PRO A 202 3.98 -0.85 16.05
CA PRO A 202 3.43 -0.76 17.40
C PRO A 202 1.95 -1.18 17.45
N ASN A 203 1.70 -2.47 17.20
CA ASN A 203 0.39 -3.10 17.32
C ASN A 203 -0.04 -3.23 18.79
N VAL A 204 -1.33 -3.52 19.02
CA VAL A 204 -1.85 -3.87 20.35
C VAL A 204 -1.14 -5.11 20.90
N ASP A 205 -1.04 -5.23 22.24
CA ASP A 205 -0.25 -6.28 22.89
C ASP A 205 -0.65 -7.70 22.47
N LEU A 206 -1.93 -7.96 22.26
CA LEU A 206 -2.42 -9.26 21.78
C LEU A 206 -1.74 -9.66 20.45
N VAL A 207 -1.75 -8.77 19.47
CA VAL A 207 -1.12 -8.98 18.16
C VAL A 207 0.39 -9.09 18.29
N TYR A 208 0.98 -8.22 19.11
CA TYR A 208 2.42 -8.23 19.37
C TYR A 208 2.89 -9.58 19.92
N ASN A 209 2.21 -10.11 20.94
CA ASN A 209 2.60 -11.36 21.58
C ASN A 209 2.56 -12.54 20.61
N ILE A 210 1.53 -12.64 19.75
CA ILE A 210 1.44 -13.69 18.72
C ILE A 210 2.64 -13.64 17.77
N ILE A 211 3.00 -12.44 17.31
CA ILE A 211 4.13 -12.30 16.38
C ILE A 211 5.45 -12.55 17.10
N ALA A 212 5.57 -12.14 18.37
CA ALA A 212 6.75 -12.38 19.19
C ALA A 212 6.99 -13.88 19.43
N ASP A 213 5.93 -14.63 19.73
CA ASP A 213 6.00 -16.09 19.92
C ASP A 213 6.47 -16.78 18.61
N ILE A 214 5.87 -16.44 17.47
CA ILE A 214 6.29 -16.97 16.16
C ILE A 214 7.75 -16.58 15.85
N SER A 215 8.14 -15.34 16.17
CA SER A 215 9.51 -14.88 15.96
C SER A 215 10.52 -15.64 16.81
N MET A 216 10.15 -15.95 18.06
CA MET A 216 10.97 -16.75 18.96
C MET A 216 11.12 -18.20 18.45
N GLU A 217 10.03 -18.83 17.99
CA GLU A 217 10.07 -20.17 17.38
C GLU A 217 10.99 -20.21 16.14
N LYS A 218 11.07 -19.09 15.39
CA LYS A 218 11.91 -18.92 14.20
C LYS A 218 13.32 -18.43 14.49
N ASN A 219 13.71 -18.26 15.75
CA ASN A 219 14.96 -17.62 16.13
C ASN A 219 15.18 -16.27 15.40
N ALA A 220 14.09 -15.53 15.19
CA ALA A 220 14.06 -14.24 14.48
C ALA A 220 14.19 -13.09 15.49
N ARG A 221 15.27 -12.31 15.40
CA ARG A 221 15.45 -11.12 16.24
C ARG A 221 14.40 -10.06 15.93
N ILE A 222 13.71 -9.58 16.96
CA ILE A 222 12.68 -8.53 16.83
C ILE A 222 13.32 -7.15 16.96
N TRP A 223 12.98 -6.26 16.03
CA TRP A 223 13.19 -4.82 16.07
C TRP A 223 11.82 -4.14 16.29
N ASP A 224 11.57 -3.72 17.52
CA ASP A 224 10.28 -3.21 17.94
C ASP A 224 10.20 -1.69 17.71
N ALA A 225 9.33 -1.25 16.80
CA ALA A 225 9.15 0.18 16.54
C ALA A 225 8.52 0.95 17.71
N ARG A 226 7.98 0.28 18.75
CA ARG A 226 7.54 0.94 19.99
C ARG A 226 8.71 1.57 20.76
N THR A 227 9.94 1.17 20.49
CA THR A 227 11.15 1.77 21.08
C THR A 227 11.53 3.11 20.45
N ILE A 228 10.90 3.48 19.34
CA ILE A 228 11.12 4.75 18.66
C ILE A 228 10.16 5.81 19.22
N SER A 229 10.69 6.79 19.94
CA SER A 229 9.88 7.93 20.41
C SER A 229 9.67 8.93 19.27
N LEU A 230 8.44 9.40 19.10
CA LEU A 230 8.02 10.30 18.01
C LEU A 230 7.29 11.50 18.61
N ASP A 231 7.98 12.64 18.68
CA ASP A 231 7.47 13.88 19.29
C ASP A 231 7.11 14.88 18.18
N VAL A 232 5.82 15.05 17.87
CA VAL A 232 5.35 15.98 16.84
C VAL A 232 5.60 17.42 17.26
N VAL A 233 6.19 18.20 16.35
CA VAL A 233 6.43 19.64 16.51
C VAL A 233 5.38 20.44 15.75
N GLU A 234 5.08 20.01 14.52
CA GLU A 234 4.14 20.68 13.62
C GLU A 234 3.51 19.66 12.67
N ALA A 235 2.22 19.84 12.39
CA ALA A 235 1.50 19.07 11.39
C ALA A 235 0.68 20.01 10.52
N THR A 236 0.89 19.93 9.20
CA THR A 236 0.18 20.66 8.17
C THR A 236 -0.51 19.70 7.21
N PRO A 237 -1.37 20.13 6.29
CA PRO A 237 -1.88 19.25 5.24
C PRO A 237 -0.82 18.66 4.29
N HIS A 238 0.41 19.19 4.30
CA HIS A 238 1.50 18.79 3.39
C HIS A 238 2.63 18.04 4.06
N THR A 239 2.92 18.34 5.34
CA THR A 239 4.09 17.80 6.04
C THR A 239 3.80 17.60 7.51
N THR A 240 4.52 16.65 8.11
CA THR A 240 4.58 16.46 9.56
C THR A 240 6.03 16.58 10.02
N LYS A 241 6.33 17.60 10.86
CA LYS A 241 7.64 17.78 11.47
C LYS A 241 7.66 17.21 12.88
N PHE A 242 8.65 16.38 13.18
CA PHE A 242 8.75 15.70 14.47
C PHE A 242 10.20 15.41 14.86
N PHE A 243 10.42 15.18 16.16
CA PHE A 243 11.65 14.57 16.64
C PHE A 243 11.45 13.06 16.79
N ALA A 244 12.32 12.29 16.13
CA ALA A 244 12.47 10.87 16.38
C ALA A 244 13.66 10.63 17.31
N ARG A 245 13.49 9.73 18.28
CA ARG A 245 14.60 9.25 19.15
C ARG A 245 14.66 7.74 19.09
N SER A 246 15.81 7.22 18.77
CA SER A 246 16.10 5.80 18.80
C SER A 246 17.42 5.56 19.51
N GLU A 247 17.58 4.38 20.10
CA GLU A 247 18.84 3.96 20.69
C GLU A 247 19.96 3.93 19.65
N TYR A 248 19.65 3.54 18.41
CA TYR A 248 20.62 3.36 17.32
C TYR A 248 21.06 4.69 16.69
N PHE A 249 20.11 5.58 16.36
CA PHE A 249 20.40 6.84 15.63
C PHE A 249 20.43 8.09 16.53
N GLY A 250 20.12 7.95 17.83
CA GLY A 250 19.97 9.09 18.72
C GLY A 250 18.73 9.94 18.37
N LYS A 251 18.84 11.25 18.52
CA LYS A 251 17.77 12.23 18.25
C LYS A 251 17.92 12.81 16.84
N MET A 252 16.88 12.67 16.03
CA MET A 252 16.77 13.25 14.67
C MET A 252 15.57 14.19 14.59
N CYS A 253 15.75 15.35 13.91
CA CYS A 253 14.62 16.19 13.49
C CYS A 253 14.24 15.78 12.07
N ILE A 254 13.01 15.35 11.86
CA ILE A 254 12.51 14.81 10.60
C ILE A 254 11.33 15.66 10.12
N GLU A 255 11.31 15.98 8.85
CA GLU A 255 10.17 16.48 8.12
C GLU A 255 9.68 15.35 7.21
N LEU A 256 8.45 14.90 7.41
CA LEU A 256 7.82 13.82 6.64
C LEU A 256 6.83 14.43 5.67
N SER A 257 6.97 14.14 4.39
CA SER A 257 6.05 14.61 3.34
C SER A 257 4.73 13.83 3.30
N LEU A 258 4.61 12.71 4.02
CA LEU A 258 3.35 12.00 4.18
C LEU A 258 2.65 12.42 5.48
N VAL A 259 1.35 12.68 5.38
CA VAL A 259 0.57 13.32 6.43
C VAL A 259 -0.32 12.31 7.16
N GLY A 260 -0.60 12.57 8.42
CA GLY A 260 -1.46 11.77 9.28
C GLY A 260 -0.72 10.97 10.35
N GLN A 261 -1.39 10.75 11.49
CA GLN A 261 -0.82 10.04 12.64
C GLN A 261 -0.31 8.64 12.27
N HIS A 262 -1.03 7.93 11.40
CA HIS A 262 -0.64 6.60 10.93
C HIS A 262 0.65 6.62 10.11
N GLN A 263 0.91 7.69 9.33
CA GLN A 263 2.15 7.85 8.57
C GLN A 263 3.34 8.15 9.49
N LEU A 264 3.11 8.87 10.58
CA LEU A 264 4.11 9.07 11.63
C LEU A 264 4.52 7.72 12.26
N GLN A 265 3.56 6.85 12.57
CA GLN A 265 3.85 5.50 13.06
C GLN A 265 4.57 4.64 12.02
N ASN A 266 4.18 4.73 10.75
CA ASN A 266 4.89 4.05 9.65
C ASN A 266 6.35 4.52 9.56
N ALA A 267 6.61 5.82 9.73
CA ALA A 267 7.98 6.36 9.77
C ALA A 267 8.79 5.77 10.95
N GLY A 268 8.17 5.55 12.11
CA GLY A 268 8.80 4.85 13.23
C GLY A 268 9.27 3.44 12.86
N VAL A 269 8.43 2.69 12.14
CA VAL A 269 8.80 1.35 11.62
C VAL A 269 9.95 1.42 10.63
N VAL A 270 9.96 2.43 9.76
CA VAL A 270 11.03 2.64 8.79
C VAL A 270 12.36 2.98 9.47
N ILE A 271 12.34 3.77 10.54
CA ILE A 271 13.54 4.07 11.36
C ILE A 271 14.06 2.80 12.03
N ALA A 272 13.18 1.97 12.60
CA ALA A 272 13.57 0.69 13.19
C ALA A 272 14.14 -0.28 12.13
N ALA A 273 13.54 -0.31 10.94
CA ALA A 273 14.02 -1.11 9.81
C ALA A 273 15.39 -0.63 9.31
N SER A 274 15.63 0.68 9.28
CA SER A 274 16.94 1.24 8.93
C SER A 274 18.04 0.82 9.91
N ALA A 275 17.72 0.76 11.22
CA ALA A 275 18.64 0.25 12.23
C ALA A 275 18.91 -1.26 12.04
N ALA A 276 17.86 -2.05 11.76
CA ALA A 276 18.00 -3.48 11.47
C ALA A 276 18.87 -3.74 10.24
N LEU A 277 18.69 -2.95 9.18
CA LEU A 277 19.49 -3.06 7.95
C LEU A 277 20.96 -2.69 8.18
N ASN A 278 21.24 -1.71 9.02
CA ASN A 278 22.63 -1.36 9.40
C ASN A 278 23.28 -2.49 10.23
N ASP A 279 22.53 -3.14 11.13
CA ASP A 279 23.00 -4.33 11.86
C ASP A 279 23.34 -5.50 10.89
N LEU A 280 22.68 -5.54 9.73
CA LEU A 280 22.94 -6.50 8.65
C LEU A 280 24.04 -6.03 7.67
N GLY A 281 24.73 -4.91 7.96
CA GLY A 281 25.89 -4.43 7.21
C GLY A 281 25.58 -3.41 6.10
N LEU A 282 24.37 -2.83 6.04
CA LEU A 282 24.11 -1.66 5.21
C LEU A 282 24.64 -0.39 5.91
N ASP A 283 24.81 0.69 5.13
CA ASP A 283 25.23 1.99 5.65
C ASP A 283 24.13 3.05 5.39
N ILE A 284 23.13 3.06 6.25
CA ILE A 284 22.03 4.03 6.22
C ILE A 284 22.32 5.09 7.29
N ALA A 285 22.79 6.26 6.89
CA ALA A 285 23.06 7.38 7.77
C ALA A 285 21.74 8.10 8.20
N PRO A 286 21.73 8.81 9.34
CA PRO A 286 20.60 9.66 9.74
C PRO A 286 20.15 10.65 8.65
N THR A 287 21.09 11.18 7.88
CA THR A 287 20.83 12.11 6.77
C THR A 287 20.07 11.45 5.62
N HIS A 288 20.30 10.15 5.35
CA HIS A 288 19.54 9.40 4.34
C HIS A 288 18.09 9.23 4.79
N ILE A 289 17.86 8.93 6.08
CA ILE A 289 16.51 8.84 6.67
C ILE A 289 15.79 10.18 6.56
N GLN A 290 16.45 11.28 6.97
CA GLN A 290 15.86 12.62 6.92
C GLN A 290 15.47 13.04 5.49
N ARG A 291 16.38 12.86 4.53
CA ARG A 291 16.13 13.23 3.12
C ARG A 291 15.08 12.31 2.47
N GLY A 292 15.18 11.01 2.69
CA GLY A 292 14.23 10.05 2.14
C GLY A 292 12.80 10.32 2.61
N LEU A 293 12.60 10.60 3.91
CA LEU A 293 11.29 10.92 4.46
C LEU A 293 10.77 12.30 4.04
N ALA A 294 11.66 13.28 3.80
CA ALA A 294 11.27 14.59 3.30
C ALA A 294 10.83 14.58 1.82
N ASN A 295 11.39 13.66 1.03
CA ASN A 295 11.17 13.61 -0.42
C ASN A 295 10.25 12.47 -0.87
N VAL A 296 9.76 11.62 0.05
CA VAL A 296 8.91 10.50 -0.31
C VAL A 296 7.59 10.97 -0.91
N GLN A 297 7.17 10.32 -2.01
CA GLN A 297 5.87 10.51 -2.64
C GLN A 297 5.07 9.23 -2.57
N TRP A 298 3.82 9.34 -2.14
CA TRP A 298 2.92 8.20 -2.07
C TRP A 298 1.49 8.67 -2.36
N HIS A 299 1.10 8.52 -3.62
CA HIS A 299 -0.15 9.06 -4.14
C HIS A 299 -1.39 8.37 -3.54
N GLY A 300 -2.46 9.14 -3.35
CA GLY A 300 -3.71 8.67 -2.77
C GLY A 300 -3.63 8.32 -1.28
N ARG A 301 -2.65 8.84 -0.56
CA ARG A 301 -2.52 8.71 0.90
C ARG A 301 -2.36 10.09 1.53
N MET A 302 -3.48 10.67 1.96
CA MET A 302 -3.56 12.04 2.47
C MET A 302 -2.89 13.05 1.52
N GLU A 303 -3.06 12.85 0.22
CA GLU A 303 -2.46 13.66 -0.84
C GLU A 303 -3.30 14.89 -1.11
N VAL A 304 -2.72 16.08 -0.97
CA VAL A 304 -3.32 17.33 -1.43
C VAL A 304 -3.09 17.47 -2.94
N VAL A 305 -4.16 17.54 -3.72
CA VAL A 305 -4.11 17.65 -5.18
C VAL A 305 -4.60 19.01 -5.70
N ASP A 306 -5.28 19.78 -4.85
CA ASP A 306 -5.70 21.15 -5.12
C ASP A 306 -5.76 21.97 -3.84
N GLU A 307 -5.67 23.32 -3.93
CA GLU A 307 -5.48 24.20 -2.79
C GLU A 307 -6.70 25.11 -2.47
N ASN A 308 -7.54 25.38 -3.44
CA ASN A 308 -8.61 26.38 -3.30
C ASN A 308 -9.92 25.93 -3.98
N PRO A 309 -10.79 25.19 -3.28
CA PRO A 309 -10.65 24.60 -1.94
C PRO A 309 -9.56 23.51 -1.89
N ILE A 310 -9.06 23.19 -0.68
CA ILE A 310 -8.15 22.05 -0.53
C ILE A 310 -8.89 20.80 -0.96
N ILE A 311 -8.32 20.03 -1.91
CA ILE A 311 -8.81 18.70 -2.26
C ILE A 311 -7.78 17.68 -1.79
N MET A 312 -8.21 16.83 -0.84
CA MET A 312 -7.38 15.78 -0.26
C MET A 312 -7.89 14.41 -0.65
N LEU A 313 -6.99 13.56 -1.15
CA LEU A 313 -7.25 12.19 -1.56
C LEU A 313 -6.70 11.20 -0.54
N GLU A 314 -7.56 10.28 -0.04
CA GLU A 314 -7.19 9.27 0.94
C GLU A 314 -7.83 7.91 0.62
N GLY A 315 -7.02 6.90 0.36
CA GLY A 315 -7.45 5.56 -0.06
C GLY A 315 -7.90 4.64 1.08
N ALA A 316 -8.35 5.17 2.21
CA ALA A 316 -8.90 4.37 3.32
C ALA A 316 -10.16 3.61 2.86
N HIS A 317 -10.18 2.28 3.06
CA HIS A 317 -11.21 1.38 2.55
C HIS A 317 -11.58 0.26 3.54
N ASN A 318 -11.03 0.30 4.75
CA ASN A 318 -11.40 -0.57 5.88
C ASN A 318 -11.56 0.29 7.14
N LEU A 319 -12.15 -0.28 8.19
CA LEU A 319 -12.51 0.48 9.39
C LEU A 319 -11.28 1.13 10.07
N GLN A 320 -10.16 0.41 10.18
CA GLN A 320 -8.93 0.96 10.77
C GLN A 320 -8.38 2.14 9.95
N GLY A 321 -8.39 2.04 8.62
CA GLY A 321 -8.03 3.13 7.71
C GLY A 321 -8.98 4.32 7.85
N ALA A 322 -10.28 4.08 7.90
CA ALA A 322 -11.29 5.12 8.09
C ALA A 322 -11.12 5.86 9.41
N GLN A 323 -10.82 5.17 10.51
CA GLN A 323 -10.52 5.79 11.81
C GLN A 323 -9.27 6.68 11.74
N ALA A 324 -8.21 6.21 11.07
CA ALA A 324 -6.99 7.00 10.88
C ALA A 324 -7.25 8.26 10.04
N ALA A 325 -8.03 8.14 8.96
CA ALA A 325 -8.44 9.26 8.11
C ALA A 325 -9.32 10.25 8.88
N ALA A 326 -10.33 9.79 9.62
CA ALA A 326 -11.20 10.63 10.45
C ALA A 326 -10.42 11.39 11.52
N ASN A 327 -9.45 10.75 12.18
CA ASN A 327 -8.55 11.43 13.12
C ASN A 327 -7.71 12.51 12.44
N SER A 328 -7.25 12.26 11.22
CA SER A 328 -6.51 13.25 10.45
C SER A 328 -7.40 14.44 10.02
N MET A 329 -8.63 14.18 9.58
CA MET A 329 -9.63 15.22 9.29
C MET A 329 -9.83 16.14 10.51
N LYS A 330 -10.04 15.53 11.69
CA LYS A 330 -10.25 16.24 12.95
C LYS A 330 -9.07 17.13 13.34
N THR A 331 -7.84 16.62 13.17
CA THR A 331 -6.63 17.32 13.64
C THR A 331 -6.14 18.38 12.67
N LEU A 332 -6.12 18.07 11.37
CA LEU A 332 -5.59 18.97 10.34
C LEU A 332 -6.57 20.07 9.95
N PHE A 333 -7.86 19.78 9.99
CA PHE A 333 -8.91 20.66 9.49
C PHE A 333 -9.91 21.12 10.57
N ALA A 334 -9.48 21.17 11.84
CA ALA A 334 -10.34 21.53 12.97
C ALA A 334 -11.09 22.89 12.84
N LYS A 335 -10.59 23.79 11.99
CA LYS A 335 -11.16 25.15 11.76
C LYS A 335 -11.81 25.32 10.39
N LYS A 336 -11.95 24.23 9.62
CA LYS A 336 -12.49 24.24 8.26
C LYS A 336 -13.75 23.38 8.18
N GLU A 337 -14.67 23.75 7.29
CA GLU A 337 -15.77 22.85 6.95
C GLU A 337 -15.26 21.78 5.97
N ILE A 338 -15.72 20.54 6.16
CA ILE A 338 -15.31 19.43 5.32
C ILE A 338 -16.53 18.93 4.52
N THR A 339 -16.36 18.88 3.20
CA THR A 339 -17.23 18.14 2.29
C THR A 339 -16.57 16.79 1.99
N LEU A 340 -17.20 15.69 2.39
CA LEU A 340 -16.74 14.33 2.11
C LEU A 340 -17.28 13.87 0.75
N VAL A 341 -16.41 13.43 -0.17
CA VAL A 341 -16.78 12.66 -1.37
C VAL A 341 -16.42 11.22 -1.12
N MET A 342 -17.41 10.33 -1.15
CA MET A 342 -17.20 8.95 -0.74
C MET A 342 -17.84 7.93 -1.68
N GLY A 343 -17.04 6.92 -2.07
CA GLY A 343 -17.48 5.72 -2.76
C GLY A 343 -16.65 4.52 -2.30
N ILE A 344 -17.29 3.39 -2.05
CA ILE A 344 -16.67 2.19 -1.48
C ILE A 344 -17.13 0.94 -2.22
N MET A 345 -16.32 -0.12 -2.13
CA MET A 345 -16.65 -1.42 -2.72
C MET A 345 -17.65 -2.18 -1.84
N ASP A 346 -18.58 -2.92 -2.47
CA ASP A 346 -19.69 -3.61 -1.80
C ASP A 346 -19.26 -4.84 -0.98
N ASP A 347 -18.03 -5.34 -1.23
CA ASP A 347 -17.42 -6.43 -0.46
C ASP A 347 -16.90 -6.00 0.92
N LYS A 348 -17.14 -4.74 1.35
CA LYS A 348 -16.70 -4.18 2.63
C LYS A 348 -17.89 -4.01 3.59
N GLU A 349 -17.65 -4.17 4.88
CA GLU A 349 -18.60 -3.81 5.94
C GLU A 349 -18.65 -2.28 6.08
N TYR A 350 -19.26 -1.60 5.09
CA TYR A 350 -19.15 -0.16 4.93
C TYR A 350 -19.98 0.67 5.89
N ASP A 351 -20.93 0.11 6.62
CA ASP A 351 -21.80 0.88 7.54
C ASP A 351 -21.00 1.69 8.57
N GLU A 352 -20.03 1.06 9.22
CA GLU A 352 -19.19 1.74 10.20
C GLU A 352 -18.17 2.66 9.53
N ILE A 353 -17.67 2.29 8.36
CA ILE A 353 -16.72 3.11 7.58
C ILE A 353 -17.40 4.43 7.17
N VAL A 354 -18.64 4.37 6.65
CA VAL A 354 -19.44 5.54 6.27
C VAL A 354 -19.63 6.46 7.47
N ARG A 355 -20.12 5.93 8.60
CA ARG A 355 -20.35 6.72 9.81
C ARG A 355 -19.06 7.34 10.35
N THR A 356 -17.97 6.59 10.34
CA THR A 356 -16.66 7.05 10.82
C THR A 356 -16.11 8.20 9.99
N LEU A 357 -16.09 8.07 8.66
CA LEU A 357 -15.59 9.13 7.77
C LEU A 357 -16.51 10.35 7.78
N ALA A 358 -17.82 10.14 7.76
CA ALA A 358 -18.80 11.24 7.78
C ALA A 358 -18.84 11.99 9.12
N ALA A 359 -18.32 11.44 10.22
CA ALA A 359 -18.42 12.05 11.56
C ALA A 359 -17.90 13.49 11.61
N HIS A 360 -16.87 13.81 10.84
CA HIS A 360 -16.23 15.14 10.80
C HIS A 360 -16.59 15.95 9.57
N ALA A 361 -17.46 15.45 8.68
CA ALA A 361 -17.95 16.19 7.53
C ALA A 361 -19.23 16.94 7.85
N LYS A 362 -19.43 18.09 7.20
CA LYS A 362 -20.70 18.85 7.23
C LYS A 362 -21.60 18.47 6.06
N LYS A 363 -20.99 18.20 4.91
CA LYS A 363 -21.64 17.78 3.67
C LYS A 363 -21.05 16.47 3.20
N VAL A 364 -21.86 15.61 2.62
CA VAL A 364 -21.44 14.31 2.10
C VAL A 364 -21.99 14.13 0.69
N VAL A 365 -21.12 13.86 -0.26
CA VAL A 365 -21.46 13.47 -1.63
C VAL A 365 -21.13 12.01 -1.79
N PHE A 366 -22.14 11.16 -1.82
CA PHE A 366 -21.99 9.74 -2.10
C PHE A 366 -21.90 9.48 -3.58
N THR A 367 -20.95 8.66 -3.98
CA THR A 367 -20.69 8.30 -5.38
C THR A 367 -20.18 6.87 -5.47
N LYS A 368 -19.77 6.44 -6.66
CA LYS A 368 -19.07 5.17 -6.90
C LYS A 368 -17.90 5.37 -7.85
N PRO A 369 -16.82 4.54 -7.75
CA PRO A 369 -15.73 4.57 -8.71
C PRO A 369 -16.20 4.12 -10.10
N ILE A 370 -15.44 4.45 -11.15
CA ILE A 370 -15.80 4.10 -12.55
C ILE A 370 -15.89 2.57 -12.73
N TYR A 371 -15.01 1.79 -12.10
CA TYR A 371 -15.12 0.32 -12.07
C TYR A 371 -16.20 -0.14 -11.11
N ASP A 372 -17.46 -0.05 -11.53
CA ASP A 372 -18.64 -0.06 -10.69
C ASP A 372 -19.26 -1.43 -10.38
N PHE A 373 -18.84 -2.51 -11.04
CA PHE A 373 -19.48 -3.84 -10.91
C PHE A 373 -19.38 -4.46 -9.50
N ARG A 374 -18.56 -3.89 -8.61
CA ARG A 374 -18.44 -4.27 -7.20
C ARG A 374 -18.55 -3.08 -6.26
N ALA A 375 -18.99 -1.94 -6.74
CA ALA A 375 -19.15 -0.75 -5.91
C ALA A 375 -20.52 -0.75 -5.22
N ALA A 376 -20.57 -0.36 -3.95
CA ALA A 376 -21.82 -0.06 -3.26
C ALA A 376 -22.52 1.12 -3.95
N THR A 377 -23.86 1.06 -4.05
CA THR A 377 -24.61 2.17 -4.65
C THR A 377 -24.60 3.38 -3.73
N PRO A 378 -24.58 4.62 -4.27
CA PRO A 378 -24.60 5.84 -3.47
C PRO A 378 -25.82 5.90 -2.53
N GLU A 379 -26.96 5.33 -2.94
CA GLU A 379 -28.16 5.24 -2.12
C GLU A 379 -27.97 4.28 -0.92
N ALA A 380 -27.25 3.16 -1.12
CA ALA A 380 -26.91 2.25 -0.03
C ALA A 380 -26.01 2.91 0.99
N LEU A 381 -25.02 3.70 0.54
CA LEU A 381 -24.13 4.47 1.40
C LEU A 381 -24.90 5.54 2.18
N ALA A 382 -25.81 6.26 1.54
CA ALA A 382 -26.68 7.24 2.19
C ALA A 382 -27.58 6.56 3.26
N LYS A 383 -28.09 5.36 2.99
CA LYS A 383 -28.84 4.56 3.96
C LYS A 383 -27.96 4.12 5.14
N ALA A 384 -26.72 3.71 4.89
CA ALA A 384 -25.74 3.31 5.91
C ALA A 384 -25.36 4.47 6.86
N LEU A 385 -25.33 5.71 6.35
CA LEU A 385 -25.15 6.91 7.18
C LEU A 385 -26.29 7.07 8.19
N GLY A 386 -27.53 6.73 7.78
CA GLY A 386 -28.74 6.84 8.59
C GLY A 386 -29.19 8.30 8.82
N ALA A 387 -29.99 8.50 9.85
CA ALA A 387 -30.42 9.84 10.23
C ALA A 387 -29.25 10.67 10.74
N SER A 388 -28.98 11.80 10.11
CA SER A 388 -27.88 12.69 10.45
C SER A 388 -28.25 14.18 10.21
N ASP A 389 -27.48 15.08 10.78
CA ASP A 389 -27.58 16.53 10.56
C ASP A 389 -26.82 17.04 9.33
N LYS A 390 -26.31 16.12 8.52
CA LYS A 390 -25.45 16.42 7.37
C LYS A 390 -26.27 16.69 6.10
N GLU A 391 -25.79 17.59 5.26
CA GLU A 391 -26.31 17.75 3.92
C GLU A 391 -25.78 16.60 3.04
N VAL A 392 -26.69 15.78 2.52
CA VAL A 392 -26.36 14.58 1.73
C VAL A 392 -26.73 14.80 0.26
N PHE A 393 -25.78 14.51 -0.62
CA PHE A 393 -25.91 14.54 -2.07
C PHE A 393 -25.64 13.15 -2.62
N ILE A 394 -26.29 12.77 -3.69
CA ILE A 394 -26.12 11.48 -4.38
C ILE A 394 -25.78 11.77 -5.83
N GLU A 395 -24.64 11.26 -6.29
CA GLU A 395 -24.19 11.41 -7.66
C GLU A 395 -23.50 10.11 -8.10
N ASN A 396 -23.98 9.49 -9.18
CA ASN A 396 -23.47 8.18 -9.60
C ASN A 396 -22.11 8.26 -10.32
N ASP A 397 -21.85 9.36 -10.99
CA ASP A 397 -20.58 9.61 -11.64
C ASP A 397 -19.61 10.30 -10.68
N CYS A 398 -18.43 9.73 -10.48
CA CYS A 398 -17.46 10.26 -9.51
C CYS A 398 -16.86 11.61 -9.92
N HIS A 399 -16.74 11.88 -11.22
CA HIS A 399 -16.26 13.18 -11.70
C HIS A 399 -17.31 14.26 -11.46
N ALA A 400 -18.58 13.98 -11.79
CA ALA A 400 -19.70 14.86 -11.48
C ALA A 400 -19.86 15.06 -9.95
N ALA A 401 -19.63 14.03 -9.14
CA ALA A 401 -19.65 14.14 -7.68
C ALA A 401 -18.58 15.11 -7.16
N LEU A 402 -17.37 15.08 -7.72
CA LEU A 402 -16.33 16.04 -7.38
C LEU A 402 -16.73 17.47 -7.80
N ASP A 403 -17.35 17.63 -8.96
CA ASP A 403 -17.82 18.94 -9.44
C ASP A 403 -18.96 19.48 -8.57
N VAL A 404 -19.86 18.62 -8.08
CA VAL A 404 -20.86 18.99 -7.06
C VAL A 404 -20.14 19.44 -5.80
N ALA A 405 -19.17 18.67 -5.30
CA ALA A 405 -18.42 19.01 -4.11
C ALA A 405 -17.72 20.39 -4.24
N ARG A 406 -17.09 20.68 -5.39
CA ARG A 406 -16.47 21.98 -5.68
C ARG A 406 -17.48 23.14 -5.62
N LYS A 407 -18.70 22.94 -6.11
CA LYS A 407 -19.76 23.99 -6.11
C LYS A 407 -20.30 24.31 -4.72
N ILE A 408 -20.35 23.31 -3.83
CA ILE A 408 -20.94 23.46 -2.50
C ILE A 408 -19.92 23.74 -1.39
N THR A 409 -18.62 23.63 -1.67
CA THR A 409 -17.54 23.83 -0.70
C THR A 409 -16.98 25.25 -0.81
N GLY A 410 -16.80 25.91 0.33
CA GLY A 410 -16.17 27.23 0.38
C GLY A 410 -14.70 27.16 -0.05
N ILE A 411 -14.21 28.24 -0.69
CA ILE A 411 -12.84 28.27 -1.22
C ILE A 411 -11.75 28.05 -0.16
N ASN A 412 -12.03 28.35 1.09
CA ASN A 412 -11.11 28.17 2.22
C ASN A 412 -11.29 26.84 2.96
N ASP A 413 -12.24 26.01 2.51
CA ASP A 413 -12.64 24.76 3.15
C ASP A 413 -11.99 23.55 2.47
N VAL A 414 -12.47 22.36 2.78
CA VAL A 414 -11.84 21.11 2.36
C VAL A 414 -12.83 20.18 1.68
N ILE A 415 -12.44 19.64 0.54
CA ILE A 415 -13.04 18.46 -0.07
C ILE A 415 -12.14 17.27 0.28
N PHE A 416 -12.70 16.30 1.01
CA PHE A 416 -11.99 15.09 1.41
C PHE A 416 -12.56 13.89 0.64
N CYS A 417 -11.77 13.26 -0.22
CA CYS A 417 -12.20 12.15 -1.05
C CYS A 417 -11.67 10.84 -0.48
N SER A 418 -12.54 9.87 -0.17
CA SER A 418 -12.14 8.60 0.45
C SER A 418 -13.15 7.46 0.25
N GLY A 419 -12.80 6.27 0.74
CA GLY A 419 -13.61 5.06 0.75
C GLY A 419 -13.08 3.96 -0.18
N SER A 420 -12.36 4.29 -1.23
CA SER A 420 -11.77 3.30 -2.15
C SER A 420 -10.53 3.87 -2.85
N LEU A 421 -9.52 3.03 -3.05
CA LEU A 421 -8.38 3.37 -3.91
C LEU A 421 -8.79 3.58 -5.36
N TYR A 422 -9.79 2.86 -5.85
CA TYR A 422 -10.31 3.03 -7.22
C TYR A 422 -10.94 4.43 -7.40
N LEU A 423 -11.78 4.86 -6.46
CA LEU A 423 -12.33 6.21 -6.49
C LEU A 423 -11.24 7.27 -6.47
N VAL A 424 -10.28 7.11 -5.57
CA VAL A 424 -9.17 8.07 -5.40
C VAL A 424 -8.31 8.15 -6.67
N GLY A 425 -8.03 7.00 -7.31
CA GLY A 425 -7.32 6.93 -8.60
C GLY A 425 -8.05 7.68 -9.71
N ASP A 426 -9.35 7.41 -9.88
CA ASP A 426 -10.20 8.04 -10.90
C ASP A 426 -10.25 9.56 -10.71
N LEU A 427 -10.48 10.02 -9.47
CA LEU A 427 -10.53 11.45 -9.17
C LEU A 427 -9.19 12.14 -9.35
N ARG A 428 -8.08 11.44 -9.03
CA ARG A 428 -6.74 11.98 -9.23
C ARG A 428 -6.42 12.19 -10.72
N MET A 429 -6.75 11.23 -11.57
CA MET A 429 -6.61 11.36 -13.02
C MET A 429 -7.46 12.53 -13.55
N TYR A 430 -8.74 12.59 -13.17
CA TYR A 430 -9.65 13.66 -13.58
C TYR A 430 -9.13 15.06 -13.23
N ILE A 431 -8.57 15.24 -12.02
CA ILE A 431 -8.01 16.52 -11.59
C ILE A 431 -6.75 16.89 -12.38
N LYS A 432 -5.89 15.92 -12.68
CA LYS A 432 -4.67 16.12 -13.47
C LYS A 432 -4.98 16.52 -14.91
N ASP A 433 -5.95 15.84 -15.53
CA ASP A 433 -6.34 16.10 -16.91
C ASP A 433 -6.96 17.50 -17.04
N GLY A 434 -7.79 17.92 -16.08
CA GLY A 434 -8.31 19.27 -16.02
C GLY A 434 -7.22 20.34 -15.95
N LYS A 435 -6.14 20.12 -15.19
CA LYS A 435 -5.01 21.06 -15.06
C LYS A 435 -4.10 21.11 -16.30
N ASN A 436 -4.14 20.11 -17.17
CA ASN A 436 -3.36 20.09 -18.41
C ASN A 436 -4.07 20.85 -19.57
N HIS A 437 -5.34 21.23 -19.38
CA HIS A 437 -6.15 21.93 -20.39
C HIS A 437 -6.37 23.42 -20.05
N ASP A 438 -5.98 23.90 -18.87
CA ASP A 438 -5.95 25.30 -18.44
C ASP A 438 -4.51 25.88 -18.56
#